data_0560cdbbe583282be63a14fd05c8f08f
#
_entry.id   0560cdbbe583282be63a14fd05c8f08f
#
_cell.length_a   1.000
_cell.length_b   1.000
_cell.length_c   1.000
_cell.angle_alpha   90.00
_cell.angle_beta   90.00
_cell.angle_gamma   90.00
#
_symmetry.space_group_name_H-M   'P 1'
#
loop_
_entity.id
_entity.type
_entity.pdbx_description
1 polymer ?
#
loop_
_entity_poly.entity_id
_entity_poly.type
_entity_poly.pdbx_seq_one_letter_code
_entity_poly.pdbx_strand_id
1 'polypeptide(L)'
;MSLLSHFYFLEKYGPRLSVEQIAESMGLTVAAVHRRISDGTLNVPTYLDSGKRWADARDMAEYFDTMRAEARQRVARGAGLPA
;
A
#
# COMPACT_ATOMS: atom_id res chain seq x y z
N MET A 1 11.31 -2.59 6.51
CA MET A 1 10.68 -3.15 5.30
C MET A 1 11.16 -4.57 5.09
N SER A 2 10.27 -5.47 4.73
CA SER A 2 10.61 -6.86 4.46
C SER A 2 11.09 -7.04 3.03
N LEU A 3 12.19 -7.77 2.85
CA LEU A 3 12.66 -8.13 1.52
C LEU A 3 11.65 -8.99 0.78
N LEU A 4 10.96 -9.87 1.49
CA LEU A 4 9.95 -10.72 0.86
C LEU A 4 8.80 -9.90 0.30
N SER A 5 8.30 -8.92 1.05
CA SER A 5 7.24 -8.04 0.56
C SER A 5 7.71 -7.22 -0.63
N HIS A 6 8.92 -6.71 -0.58
CA HIS A 6 9.48 -5.95 -1.70
C HIS A 6 9.60 -6.82 -2.94
N PHE A 7 10.14 -8.02 -2.80
CA PHE A 7 10.25 -8.95 -3.92
C PHE A 7 8.89 -9.29 -4.52
N TYR A 8 7.87 -9.48 -3.67
CA TYR A 8 6.53 -9.76 -4.15
C TYR A 8 6.03 -8.65 -5.08
N PHE A 9 6.16 -7.39 -4.66
CA PHE A 9 5.70 -6.27 -5.47
C PHE A 9 6.53 -6.10 -6.73
N LEU A 10 7.85 -6.28 -6.65
CA LEU A 10 8.72 -6.21 -7.82
C LEU A 10 8.36 -7.28 -8.85
N GLU A 11 8.13 -8.50 -8.41
CA GLU A 11 7.78 -9.60 -9.30
C GLU A 11 6.42 -9.37 -9.97
N LYS A 12 5.44 -8.93 -9.18
CA LYS A 12 4.08 -8.82 -9.68
C LYS A 12 3.86 -7.56 -10.52
N TYR A 13 4.43 -6.45 -10.11
CA TYR A 13 4.12 -5.14 -10.71
C TYR A 13 5.33 -4.44 -11.32
N GLY A 14 6.54 -4.84 -10.98
CA GLY A 14 7.73 -4.12 -11.37
C GLY A 14 8.16 -3.09 -10.32
N PRO A 15 9.05 -2.15 -10.69
CA PRO A 15 9.63 -1.23 -9.70
C PRO A 15 8.66 -0.18 -9.17
N ARG A 16 7.55 0.05 -9.85
CA ARG A 16 6.52 1.00 -9.40
C ARG A 16 5.14 0.55 -9.88
N LEU A 17 4.12 1.02 -9.18
CA LEU A 17 2.73 0.67 -9.46
C LEU A 17 1.97 1.88 -9.99
N SER A 18 1.15 1.66 -11.01
CA SER A 18 0.18 2.65 -11.49
C SER A 18 -0.98 2.75 -10.51
N VAL A 19 -1.86 3.75 -10.69
CA VAL A 19 -3.05 3.90 -9.86
C VAL A 19 -3.91 2.64 -9.92
N GLU A 20 -4.07 2.06 -11.10
CA GLU A 20 -4.85 0.83 -11.28
C GLU A 20 -4.25 -0.34 -10.50
N GLN A 21 -2.94 -0.44 -10.50
CA GLN A 21 -2.24 -1.50 -9.77
C GLN A 21 -2.27 -1.26 -8.26
N ILE A 22 -2.19 -0.01 -7.82
CA ILE A 22 -2.37 0.34 -6.41
C ILE A 22 -3.77 -0.09 -5.96
N ALA A 23 -4.78 0.26 -6.74
CA ALA A 23 -6.17 -0.12 -6.44
C ALA A 23 -6.31 -1.63 -6.33
N GLU A 24 -5.76 -2.38 -7.29
CA GLU A 24 -5.81 -3.83 -7.26
C GLU A 24 -5.16 -4.39 -6.00
N SER A 25 -3.96 -3.91 -5.65
CA SER A 25 -3.24 -4.43 -4.50
C SER A 25 -3.91 -4.12 -3.17
N MET A 26 -4.62 -3.01 -3.09
CA MET A 26 -5.31 -2.58 -1.87
C MET A 26 -6.77 -3.04 -1.79
N GLY A 27 -7.29 -3.64 -2.85
CA GLY A 27 -8.69 -4.02 -2.91
C GLY A 27 -9.63 -2.83 -3.00
N LEU A 28 -9.19 -1.75 -3.64
CA LEU A 28 -9.96 -0.53 -3.81
C LEU A 28 -10.33 -0.34 -5.28
N THR A 29 -11.28 0.56 -5.53
CA THR A 29 -11.55 1.02 -6.88
C THR A 29 -10.53 2.11 -7.25
N VAL A 30 -10.33 2.32 -8.55
CA VAL A 30 -9.46 3.39 -9.04
C VAL A 30 -9.97 4.75 -8.53
N ALA A 31 -11.29 4.95 -8.56
CA ALA A 31 -11.89 6.19 -8.07
C ALA A 31 -11.57 6.43 -6.59
N ALA A 32 -11.61 5.36 -5.77
CA ALA A 32 -11.27 5.47 -4.36
C ALA A 32 -9.80 5.86 -4.16
N VAL A 33 -8.90 5.31 -4.96
CA VAL A 33 -7.48 5.67 -4.88
C VAL A 33 -7.29 7.14 -5.22
N HIS A 34 -7.89 7.60 -6.33
CA HIS A 34 -7.81 9.02 -6.71
C HIS A 34 -8.35 9.94 -5.62
N ARG A 35 -9.47 9.57 -5.01
CA ARG A 35 -10.06 10.36 -3.92
C ARG A 35 -9.11 10.44 -2.73
N ARG A 36 -8.49 9.33 -2.36
CA ARG A 36 -7.56 9.31 -1.23
C ARG A 36 -6.29 10.10 -1.52
N ILE A 37 -5.82 10.11 -2.76
CA ILE A 37 -4.70 10.95 -3.16
C ILE A 37 -5.08 12.41 -3.00
N SER A 38 -6.27 12.81 -3.49
CA SER A 38 -6.74 14.18 -3.39
C SER A 38 -6.93 14.63 -1.96
N ASP A 39 -7.45 13.75 -1.11
CA ASP A 39 -7.73 14.05 0.30
C ASP A 39 -6.48 13.97 1.19
N GLY A 40 -5.37 13.45 0.65
CA GLY A 40 -4.18 13.22 1.46
C GLY A 40 -4.32 12.07 2.43
N THR A 41 -5.25 11.14 2.18
CA THR A 41 -5.50 10.01 3.09
C THR A 41 -4.90 8.69 2.60
N LEU A 42 -4.28 8.68 1.44
CA LEU A 42 -3.57 7.50 0.98
C LEU A 42 -2.25 7.39 1.75
N ASN A 43 -2.05 6.28 2.46
CA ASN A 43 -0.89 6.10 3.33
C ASN A 43 0.34 5.56 2.60
N VAL A 44 0.43 5.80 1.31
CA VAL A 44 1.56 5.43 0.48
C VAL A 44 1.97 6.67 -0.32
N PRO A 45 3.25 7.05 -0.30
CA PRO A 45 3.69 8.18 -1.10
C PRO A 45 3.49 7.91 -2.59
N THR A 46 3.03 8.92 -3.32
CA THR A 46 2.92 8.85 -4.77
C THR A 46 3.60 10.06 -5.40
N TYR A 47 3.98 9.92 -6.66
CA TYR A 47 4.59 11.00 -7.41
C TYR A 47 4.09 11.02 -8.83
N LEU A 48 4.18 12.17 -9.48
CA LEU A 48 3.82 12.33 -10.88
C LEU A 48 5.05 12.09 -11.75
N ASP A 49 4.87 11.30 -12.78
CA ASP A 49 5.88 11.09 -13.80
C ASP A 49 5.18 10.86 -15.13
N SER A 50 5.52 11.65 -16.12
CA SER A 50 4.90 11.57 -17.46
C SER A 50 3.39 11.71 -17.42
N GLY A 51 2.89 12.56 -16.52
CA GLY A 51 1.46 12.83 -16.39
C GLY A 51 0.67 11.77 -15.64
N LYS A 52 1.33 10.78 -15.06
CA LYS A 52 0.66 9.71 -14.31
C LYS A 52 1.19 9.62 -12.90
N ARG A 53 0.33 9.16 -11.97
CA ARG A 53 0.71 8.90 -10.59
C ARG A 53 1.27 7.49 -10.45
N TRP A 54 2.32 7.38 -9.63
CA TRP A 54 3.00 6.12 -9.37
C TRP A 54 3.32 5.99 -7.90
N ALA A 55 3.34 4.76 -7.40
CA ALA A 55 3.88 4.44 -6.08
C ALA A 55 5.06 3.49 -6.28
N ASP A 56 6.14 3.72 -5.55
CA ASP A 56 7.30 2.84 -5.59
C ASP A 56 6.96 1.49 -4.94
N ALA A 57 7.46 0.40 -5.52
CA ALA A 57 7.21 -0.93 -4.98
C ALA A 57 7.70 -1.07 -3.53
N ARG A 58 8.78 -0.36 -3.16
CA ARG A 58 9.27 -0.39 -1.78
C ARG A 58 8.30 0.26 -0.81
N ASP A 59 7.66 1.34 -1.23
CA ASP A 59 6.68 2.04 -0.39
C ASP A 59 5.40 1.22 -0.23
N MET A 60 4.99 0.51 -1.26
CA MET A 60 3.85 -0.42 -1.18
C MET A 60 4.16 -1.56 -0.21
N ALA A 61 5.36 -2.12 -0.31
CA ALA A 61 5.78 -3.20 0.59
C ALA A 61 5.79 -2.72 2.04
N GLU A 62 6.32 -1.53 2.30
CA GLU A 62 6.36 -0.97 3.64
C GLU A 62 4.97 -0.70 4.20
N TYR A 63 4.06 -0.20 3.37
CA TYR A 63 2.67 0.00 3.78
C TYR A 63 2.05 -1.29 4.31
N PHE A 64 2.17 -2.38 3.54
CA PHE A 64 1.58 -3.66 3.96
C PHE A 64 2.29 -4.25 5.17
N ASP A 65 3.62 -4.10 5.26
CA ASP A 65 4.36 -4.55 6.43
C ASP A 65 3.93 -3.80 7.69
N THR A 66 3.70 -2.50 7.58
CA THR A 66 3.24 -1.67 8.70
C THR A 66 1.85 -2.09 9.14
N MET A 67 0.94 -2.31 8.20
CA MET A 67 -0.43 -2.77 8.51
C MET A 67 -0.40 -4.10 9.24
N ARG A 68 0.45 -5.02 8.79
CA ARG A 68 0.59 -6.32 9.43
C ARG A 68 1.16 -6.18 10.84
N ALA A 69 2.19 -5.36 11.01
CA ALA A 69 2.82 -5.16 12.30
C ALA A 69 1.84 -4.54 13.31
N GLU A 70 1.05 -3.56 12.89
CA GLU A 70 0.03 -2.95 13.75
C GLU A 70 -1.04 -3.96 14.16
N ALA A 71 -1.48 -4.78 13.22
CA ALA A 71 -2.47 -5.81 13.52
C ALA A 71 -1.94 -6.81 14.55
N ARG A 72 -0.69 -7.23 14.40
CA ARG A 72 -0.07 -8.15 15.35
C ARG A 72 0.09 -7.52 16.73
N GLN A 73 0.42 -6.25 16.79
CA GLN A 73 0.53 -5.55 18.07
C GLN A 73 -0.82 -5.46 18.78
N ARG A 74 -1.90 -5.19 18.05
CA ARG A 74 -3.24 -5.16 18.65
C ARG A 74 -3.63 -6.50 19.25
N VAL A 75 -3.33 -7.59 18.54
CA VAL A 75 -3.60 -8.94 19.03
C VAL A 75 -2.75 -9.24 20.27
N ALA A 76 -1.46 -8.92 20.22
CA ALA A 76 -0.55 -9.16 21.34
C ALA A 76 -0.99 -8.43 22.61
N ARG A 77 -1.60 -7.25 22.46
CA ARG A 77 -2.13 -6.49 23.61
C ARG A 77 -3.51 -6.93 24.04
N GLY A 78 -4.11 -7.90 23.33
CA GLY A 78 -5.45 -8.36 23.62
C GLY A 78 -6.55 -7.39 23.28
N ALA A 79 -6.23 -6.31 22.56
CA ALA A 79 -7.17 -5.23 22.30
C ALA A 79 -7.78 -5.27 20.91
N GLY A 80 -7.32 -6.18 20.06
CA GLY A 80 -7.71 -6.19 18.67
C GLY A 80 -8.70 -7.25 18.27
N LEU A 81 -9.07 -8.12 19.17
CA LEU A 81 -9.94 -9.24 18.84
C LEU A 81 -11.39 -8.89 19.18
N PRO A 82 -12.27 -8.98 18.21
CA PRO A 82 -13.70 -8.93 18.51
C PRO A 82 -14.06 -10.14 19.38
N ALA A 83 -14.95 -9.94 20.24
CA ALA A 83 -15.43 -11.00 21.08
C ALA A 83 -16.09 -12.10 20.22
#